data_ca5dbf7eaedbdc76d21d4e385d5860f5
#
_entry.id   ca5dbf7eaedbdc76d21d4e385d5860f5
#
_cell.length_a   1.000
_cell.length_b   1.000
_cell.length_c   1.000
_cell.angle_alpha   90.00
_cell.angle_beta   90.00
_cell.angle_gamma   90.00
#
_symmetry.space_group_name_H-M   'P 1'
#
loop_
_entity.id
_entity.type
_entity.pdbx_description
1 polymer ?
#
loop_
_entity_poly.entity_id
_entity_poly.type
_entity_poly.pdbx_seq_one_letter_code
_entity_poly.pdbx_strand_id
1 'polypeptide(L)'
;MSLYRADGIVLRTWRLGEADRIVVLLTPENGKVRAVAKGIRKTRSKFGGRLEPTSHVAVQLYAGRGDLDIVTQAETIDRFESLRLDADRFADSSALLEVVDVVSPDREPDERRYRMLLGALRTLDERPTALVVPAFYLKLLAHEGLAPQLDACVRCGNGSPLVAIDVGEGGVLCDACRRGRPVSEPALAVLRAILGGGLSDALEVADPGVCREVDAVATTVAEYHLERRLRSRRVMGHV
;
A
#
# COMPACT_ATOMS: atom_id res chain seq x y z
N MET A 1 18.91 -0.64 -26.51
CA MET A 1 19.13 -1.38 -25.25
C MET A 1 20.06 -0.54 -24.40
N SER A 2 19.60 0.00 -23.29
CA SER A 2 20.38 0.89 -22.43
C SER A 2 20.49 0.31 -21.02
N LEU A 3 21.61 0.59 -20.38
CA LEU A 3 21.82 0.34 -18.96
C LEU A 3 21.36 1.58 -18.19
N TYR A 4 20.59 1.40 -17.12
CA TYR A 4 20.13 2.49 -16.26
C TYR A 4 20.15 2.08 -14.80
N ARG A 5 20.11 3.07 -13.90
CA ARG A 5 20.05 2.89 -12.45
C ARG A 5 18.73 3.44 -11.94
N ALA A 6 18.20 2.83 -10.89
CA ALA A 6 17.02 3.31 -10.18
C ALA A 6 17.05 2.85 -8.73
N ASP A 7 16.51 3.67 -7.84
CA ASP A 7 16.11 3.21 -6.53
C ASP A 7 14.73 2.58 -6.63
N GLY A 8 14.49 1.49 -5.92
CA GLY A 8 13.22 0.79 -6.04
C GLY A 8 12.82 0.05 -4.78
N ILE A 9 11.51 -0.06 -4.57
CA ILE A 9 10.92 -0.91 -3.54
C ILE A 9 10.45 -2.19 -4.22
N VAL A 10 10.90 -3.35 -3.70
CA VAL A 10 10.48 -4.65 -4.23
C VAL A 10 9.05 -4.92 -3.78
N LEU A 11 8.11 -4.92 -4.74
CA LEU A 11 6.69 -5.17 -4.47
C LEU A 11 6.39 -6.66 -4.35
N ARG A 12 6.87 -7.47 -5.29
CA ARG A 12 6.69 -8.92 -5.29
C ARG A 12 7.73 -9.61 -6.15
N THR A 13 7.84 -10.94 -5.94
CA THR A 13 8.70 -11.79 -6.77
C THR A 13 8.01 -13.12 -7.05
N TRP A 14 8.34 -13.75 -8.19
CA TRP A 14 7.95 -15.13 -8.48
C TRP A 14 9.02 -15.87 -9.26
N ARG A 15 8.95 -17.18 -9.25
CA ARG A 15 9.92 -18.07 -9.90
C ARG A 15 9.83 -17.96 -11.41
N LEU A 16 10.99 -17.93 -12.08
CA LEU A 16 11.14 -18.04 -13.51
C LEU A 16 12.12 -19.17 -13.80
N GLY A 17 11.63 -20.31 -14.30
CA GLY A 17 12.46 -21.51 -14.46
C GLY A 17 13.08 -22.01 -13.16
N GLU A 18 14.26 -22.63 -13.25
CA GLU A 18 14.91 -23.29 -12.10
C GLU A 18 15.72 -22.33 -11.23
N ALA A 19 16.40 -21.35 -11.82
CA ALA A 19 17.41 -20.54 -11.13
C ALA A 19 17.03 -19.06 -10.99
N ASP A 20 16.05 -18.57 -11.74
CA ASP A 20 15.75 -17.16 -11.88
C ASP A 20 14.47 -16.77 -11.12
N ARG A 21 14.28 -15.47 -10.92
CA ARG A 21 13.00 -14.88 -10.50
C ARG A 21 12.68 -13.66 -11.33
N ILE A 22 11.39 -13.41 -11.53
CA ILE A 22 10.91 -12.09 -11.91
C ILE A 22 10.72 -11.29 -10.63
N VAL A 23 11.21 -10.06 -10.63
CA VAL A 23 11.10 -9.09 -9.55
C VAL A 23 10.30 -7.91 -10.07
N VAL A 24 9.30 -7.47 -9.31
CA VAL A 24 8.54 -6.23 -9.58
C VAL A 24 9.04 -5.16 -8.62
N LEU A 25 9.46 -4.05 -9.17
CA LEU A 25 9.98 -2.89 -8.46
C LEU A 25 9.07 -1.69 -8.71
N LEU A 26 8.74 -0.94 -7.67
CA LEU A 26 8.24 0.42 -7.81
C LEU A 26 9.43 1.37 -7.75
N THR A 27 9.62 2.18 -8.79
CA THR A 27 10.72 3.17 -8.89
C THR A 27 10.13 4.57 -9.09
N PRO A 28 10.79 5.63 -8.60
CA PRO A 28 10.25 6.99 -8.74
C PRO A 28 10.25 7.50 -10.20
N GLU A 29 11.35 7.21 -10.97
CA GLU A 29 11.51 7.76 -12.32
C GLU A 29 11.01 6.85 -13.44
N ASN A 30 10.87 5.53 -13.19
CA ASN A 30 10.47 4.56 -14.21
C ASN A 30 9.15 3.86 -13.89
N GLY A 31 8.45 4.28 -12.82
CA GLY A 31 7.21 3.64 -12.38
C GLY A 31 7.39 2.18 -11.94
N LYS A 32 6.40 1.35 -12.19
CA LYS A 32 6.47 -0.08 -11.92
C LYS A 32 7.26 -0.81 -12.99
N VAL A 33 8.38 -1.42 -12.60
CA VAL A 33 9.31 -2.12 -13.48
C VAL A 33 9.29 -3.62 -13.18
N ARG A 34 9.19 -4.45 -14.21
CA ARG A 34 9.37 -5.89 -14.12
C ARG A 34 10.75 -6.28 -14.65
N ALA A 35 11.52 -7.03 -13.87
CA ALA A 35 12.86 -7.42 -14.26
C ALA A 35 13.19 -8.86 -13.88
N VAL A 36 14.04 -9.52 -14.67
CA VAL A 36 14.56 -10.85 -14.40
C VAL A 36 15.84 -10.74 -13.59
N ALA A 37 15.87 -11.34 -12.41
CA ALA A 37 17.07 -11.55 -11.61
C ALA A 37 17.64 -12.95 -11.90
N LYS A 38 18.58 -13.02 -12.83
CA LYS A 38 19.19 -14.29 -13.30
C LYS A 38 20.07 -14.91 -12.22
N GLY A 39 19.85 -16.20 -11.96
CA GLY A 39 20.63 -16.97 -11.00
C GLY A 39 20.37 -16.61 -9.53
N ILE A 40 19.33 -15.86 -9.21
CA ILE A 40 19.03 -15.41 -7.84
C ILE A 40 18.81 -16.59 -6.87
N ARG A 41 18.33 -17.73 -7.35
CA ARG A 41 18.06 -18.93 -6.55
C ARG A 41 19.25 -19.87 -6.42
N LYS A 42 20.39 -19.57 -7.06
CA LYS A 42 21.61 -20.34 -6.91
C LYS A 42 22.22 -20.11 -5.52
N THR A 43 22.83 -21.14 -4.94
CA THR A 43 23.48 -21.07 -3.61
C THR A 43 24.50 -19.93 -3.49
N ARG A 44 25.21 -19.63 -4.58
CA ARG A 44 26.16 -18.52 -4.67
C ARG A 44 25.58 -17.38 -5.51
N SER A 45 24.35 -16.96 -5.22
CA SER A 45 23.73 -15.85 -5.91
C SER A 45 24.41 -14.53 -5.56
N LYS A 46 24.70 -13.72 -6.58
CA LYS A 46 25.23 -12.35 -6.38
C LYS A 46 24.22 -11.39 -5.74
N PHE A 47 22.92 -11.74 -5.74
CA PHE A 47 21.86 -10.90 -5.18
C PHE A 47 21.61 -11.19 -3.70
N GLY A 48 21.85 -12.44 -3.23
CA GLY A 48 21.48 -12.85 -1.88
C GLY A 48 20.00 -12.59 -1.59
N GLY A 49 19.69 -12.08 -0.39
CA GLY A 49 18.33 -11.68 0.01
C GLY A 49 17.94 -10.24 -0.33
N ARG A 50 18.69 -9.54 -1.21
CA ARG A 50 18.45 -8.12 -1.51
C ARG A 50 17.15 -7.84 -2.26
N LEU A 51 16.68 -8.79 -3.06
CA LEU A 51 15.51 -8.61 -3.92
C LEU A 51 14.28 -9.35 -3.38
N GLU A 52 14.14 -9.45 -2.08
CA GLU A 52 12.92 -9.96 -1.44
C GLU A 52 11.88 -8.82 -1.28
N PRO A 53 10.57 -9.14 -1.25
CA PRO A 53 9.54 -8.13 -1.02
C PRO A 53 9.84 -7.26 0.22
N THR A 54 9.41 -6.02 0.21
CA THR A 54 9.70 -4.92 1.14
C THR A 54 11.09 -4.30 1.03
N SER A 55 12.10 -5.00 0.45
CA SER A 55 13.44 -4.40 0.31
C SER A 55 13.41 -3.09 -0.47
N HIS A 56 14.06 -2.07 0.07
CA HIS A 56 14.40 -0.84 -0.64
C HIS A 56 15.83 -0.98 -1.17
N VAL A 57 16.02 -0.88 -2.46
CA VAL A 57 17.26 -1.24 -3.16
C VAL A 57 17.64 -0.22 -4.22
N ALA A 58 18.94 0.02 -4.37
CA ALA A 58 19.51 0.63 -5.56
C ALA A 58 19.81 -0.49 -6.57
N VAL A 59 19.22 -0.43 -7.75
CA VAL A 59 19.37 -1.45 -8.80
C VAL A 59 19.99 -0.87 -10.05
N GLN A 60 20.78 -1.68 -10.74
CA GLN A 60 21.20 -1.44 -12.10
C GLN A 60 20.47 -2.42 -13.01
N LEU A 61 19.82 -1.87 -14.01
CA LEU A 61 18.93 -2.57 -14.89
C LEU A 61 19.38 -2.41 -16.35
N TYR A 62 19.27 -3.48 -17.11
CA TYR A 62 19.46 -3.47 -18.55
C TYR A 62 18.09 -3.57 -19.21
N ALA A 63 17.74 -2.56 -20.01
CA ALA A 63 16.45 -2.50 -20.69
C ALA A 63 16.33 -3.64 -21.72
N GLY A 64 15.36 -4.53 -21.51
CA GLY A 64 15.05 -5.64 -22.39
C GLY A 64 14.44 -5.21 -23.73
N ARG A 65 14.24 -6.17 -24.64
CA ARG A 65 13.51 -5.94 -25.90
C ARG A 65 12.00 -6.01 -25.74
N GLY A 66 11.51 -6.51 -24.61
CA GLY A 66 10.09 -6.66 -24.25
C GLY A 66 9.80 -6.03 -22.91
N ASP A 67 8.78 -6.55 -22.21
CA ASP A 67 8.29 -6.02 -20.95
C ASP A 67 9.17 -6.33 -19.73
N LEU A 68 10.21 -7.16 -19.90
CA LEU A 68 11.10 -7.56 -18.82
C LEU A 68 12.49 -7.01 -19.01
N ASP A 69 12.96 -6.25 -18.03
CA ASP A 69 14.35 -5.85 -17.92
C ASP A 69 15.20 -6.96 -17.28
N ILE A 70 16.49 -6.74 -17.16
CA ILE A 70 17.42 -7.66 -16.50
C ILE A 70 18.12 -6.92 -15.38
N VAL A 71 18.01 -7.42 -14.14
CA VAL A 71 18.78 -6.90 -13.00
C VAL A 71 20.24 -7.32 -13.17
N THR A 72 21.13 -6.36 -13.31
CA THR A 72 22.58 -6.60 -13.40
C THR A 72 23.26 -6.48 -12.06
N GLN A 73 22.87 -5.51 -11.23
CA GLN A 73 23.35 -5.29 -9.87
C GLN A 73 22.21 -4.90 -8.95
N ALA A 74 22.34 -5.17 -7.65
CA ALA A 74 21.44 -4.73 -6.60
C ALA A 74 22.21 -4.49 -5.31
N GLU A 75 22.03 -3.31 -4.73
CA GLU A 75 22.57 -2.90 -3.44
C GLU A 75 21.40 -2.57 -2.50
N THR A 76 21.53 -2.95 -1.24
CA THR A 76 20.49 -2.66 -0.25
C THR A 76 20.61 -1.22 0.22
N ILE A 77 19.54 -0.45 0.14
CA ILE A 77 19.39 0.84 0.81
C ILE A 77 18.80 0.60 2.20
N ASP A 78 17.68 -0.14 2.26
CA ASP A 78 17.03 -0.51 3.50
C ASP A 78 16.40 -1.91 3.40
N ARG A 79 16.45 -2.69 4.46
CA ARG A 79 15.86 -4.03 4.52
C ARG A 79 14.55 -4.07 5.25
N PHE A 80 14.27 -3.08 6.10
CA PHE A 80 13.14 -3.07 7.00
C PHE A 80 13.02 -4.40 7.76
N GLU A 81 14.07 -4.74 8.52
CA GLU A 81 14.23 -6.09 9.10
C GLU A 81 13.08 -6.44 10.04
N SER A 82 12.55 -5.47 10.79
CA SER A 82 11.46 -5.72 11.72
C SER A 82 10.18 -6.16 11.00
N LEU A 83 9.95 -5.68 9.75
CA LEU A 83 8.79 -6.09 8.93
C LEU A 83 8.82 -7.56 8.52
N ARG A 84 9.96 -8.23 8.65
CA ARG A 84 10.12 -9.65 8.27
C ARG A 84 10.19 -10.57 9.48
N LEU A 85 10.54 -10.04 10.64
CA LEU A 85 10.69 -10.80 11.87
C LEU A 85 9.39 -10.89 12.67
N ASP A 86 8.46 -9.98 12.43
CA ASP A 86 7.17 -9.90 13.09
C ASP A 86 6.04 -10.24 12.09
N ALA A 87 5.15 -11.17 12.46
CA ALA A 87 4.11 -11.68 11.58
C ALA A 87 3.06 -10.62 11.22
N ASP A 88 2.70 -9.76 12.18
CA ASP A 88 1.69 -8.72 11.97
C ASP A 88 2.26 -7.62 11.07
N ARG A 89 3.49 -7.17 11.32
CA ARG A 89 4.19 -6.19 10.44
C ARG A 89 4.42 -6.76 9.04
N PHE A 90 4.71 -8.06 8.93
CA PHE A 90 4.83 -8.73 7.63
C PHE A 90 3.51 -8.69 6.86
N ALA A 91 2.39 -8.99 7.52
CA ALA A 91 1.07 -8.94 6.92
C ALA A 91 0.69 -7.51 6.51
N ASP A 92 0.93 -6.52 7.38
CA ASP A 92 0.67 -5.11 7.11
C ASP A 92 1.51 -4.58 5.95
N SER A 93 2.81 -4.86 5.94
CA SER A 93 3.68 -4.48 4.82
C SER A 93 3.27 -5.15 3.51
N SER A 94 2.88 -6.42 3.55
CA SER A 94 2.35 -7.14 2.38
C SER A 94 1.08 -6.50 1.84
N ALA A 95 0.21 -5.97 2.72
CA ALA A 95 -1.00 -5.24 2.34
C ALA A 95 -0.68 -3.92 1.61
N LEU A 96 0.33 -3.18 2.08
CA LEU A 96 0.81 -1.98 1.40
C LEU A 96 1.38 -2.30 0.01
N LEU A 97 2.20 -3.33 -0.09
CA LEU A 97 2.80 -3.74 -1.37
C LEU A 97 1.72 -4.21 -2.36
N GLU A 98 0.73 -4.98 -1.89
CA GLU A 98 -0.35 -5.51 -2.73
C GLU A 98 -1.17 -4.38 -3.37
N VAL A 99 -1.62 -3.41 -2.58
CA VAL A 99 -2.44 -2.31 -3.10
C VAL A 99 -1.67 -1.46 -4.11
N VAL A 100 -0.39 -1.18 -3.84
CA VAL A 100 0.47 -0.41 -4.76
C VAL A 100 0.73 -1.17 -6.06
N ASP A 101 0.98 -2.48 -6.00
CA ASP A 101 1.17 -3.29 -7.22
C ASP A 101 -0.09 -3.27 -8.12
N VAL A 102 -1.27 -3.20 -7.51
CA VAL A 102 -2.55 -3.15 -8.23
C VAL A 102 -2.78 -1.80 -8.89
N VAL A 103 -2.63 -0.69 -8.14
CA VAL A 103 -2.95 0.65 -8.66
C VAL A 103 -1.87 1.22 -9.58
N SER A 104 -0.65 0.67 -9.54
CA SER A 104 0.45 1.20 -10.35
C SER A 104 0.43 0.61 -11.75
N PRO A 105 0.27 1.40 -12.81
CA PRO A 105 0.51 0.95 -14.17
C PRO A 105 1.99 0.63 -14.40
N ASP A 106 2.27 -0.25 -15.35
CA ASP A 106 3.65 -0.57 -15.72
C ASP A 106 4.29 0.61 -16.45
N ARG A 107 5.51 0.99 -16.05
CA ARG A 107 6.31 2.04 -16.69
C ARG A 107 5.74 3.48 -16.61
N GLU A 108 4.81 3.74 -15.73
CA GLU A 108 4.29 5.08 -15.48
C GLU A 108 4.89 5.65 -14.19
N PRO A 109 5.78 6.66 -14.26
CA PRO A 109 6.39 7.28 -13.09
C PRO A 109 5.38 7.97 -12.20
N ASP A 110 5.48 7.72 -10.89
CA ASP A 110 4.72 8.42 -9.87
C ASP A 110 5.57 8.52 -8.59
N GLU A 111 6.34 9.59 -8.51
CA GLU A 111 7.24 9.84 -7.38
C GLU A 111 6.48 9.98 -6.06
N ARG A 112 5.26 10.53 -6.09
CA ARG A 112 4.43 10.70 -4.89
C ARG A 112 3.99 9.33 -4.34
N ARG A 113 3.51 8.44 -5.19
CA ARG A 113 3.15 7.07 -4.81
C ARG A 113 4.34 6.31 -4.24
N TYR A 114 5.51 6.43 -4.88
CA TYR A 114 6.76 5.84 -4.37
C TYR A 114 7.11 6.36 -2.98
N ARG A 115 7.09 7.68 -2.75
CA ARG A 115 7.37 8.30 -1.45
C ARG A 115 6.35 7.90 -0.38
N MET A 116 5.07 7.80 -0.76
CA MET A 116 4.02 7.35 0.16
C MET A 116 4.29 5.92 0.64
N LEU A 117 4.60 4.99 -0.27
CA LEU A 117 4.92 3.61 0.10
C LEU A 117 6.17 3.54 0.98
N LEU A 118 7.24 4.23 0.60
CA LEU A 118 8.49 4.27 1.37
C LEU A 118 8.25 4.81 2.80
N GLY A 119 7.48 5.89 2.92
CA GLY A 119 7.10 6.47 4.21
C GLY A 119 6.27 5.52 5.07
N ALA A 120 5.30 4.82 4.49
CA ALA A 120 4.47 3.86 5.21
C ALA A 120 5.29 2.65 5.69
N LEU A 121 6.21 2.12 4.87
CA LEU A 121 7.11 1.03 5.28
C LEU A 121 8.03 1.45 6.43
N ARG A 122 8.60 2.66 6.40
CA ARG A 122 9.39 3.22 7.50
C ARG A 122 8.57 3.38 8.77
N THR A 123 7.33 3.88 8.66
CA THR A 123 6.44 4.03 9.83
C THR A 123 6.12 2.67 10.45
N LEU A 124 5.83 1.64 9.65
CA LEU A 124 5.61 0.28 10.15
C LEU A 124 6.87 -0.32 10.81
N ASP A 125 8.04 -0.02 10.28
CA ASP A 125 9.32 -0.51 10.81
C ASP A 125 9.65 0.14 12.17
N GLU A 126 9.49 1.46 12.27
CA GLU A 126 9.88 2.26 13.43
C GLU A 126 8.79 2.37 14.50
N ARG A 127 7.55 2.61 14.10
CA ARG A 127 6.41 2.90 14.99
C ARG A 127 5.11 2.25 14.48
N PRO A 128 4.97 0.92 14.58
CA PRO A 128 3.79 0.24 14.09
C PRO A 128 2.55 0.63 14.87
N THR A 129 1.50 1.03 14.17
CA THR A 129 0.17 1.23 14.72
C THR A 129 -0.88 0.58 13.82
N ALA A 130 -2.03 0.22 14.38
CA ALA A 130 -3.14 -0.38 13.64
C ALA A 130 -3.68 0.52 12.52
N LEU A 131 -3.34 1.81 12.53
CA LEU A 131 -3.86 2.80 11.58
C LEU A 131 -2.91 3.10 10.42
N VAL A 132 -1.70 2.53 10.35
CA VAL A 132 -0.77 2.77 9.23
C VAL A 132 -1.36 2.27 7.91
N VAL A 133 -1.86 1.03 7.87
CA VAL A 133 -2.42 0.44 6.65
C VAL A 133 -3.70 1.15 6.21
N PRO A 134 -4.73 1.35 7.07
CA PRO A 134 -5.93 2.07 6.66
C PRO A 134 -5.67 3.52 6.24
N ALA A 135 -4.76 4.23 6.92
CA ALA A 135 -4.37 5.57 6.52
C ALA A 135 -3.68 5.59 5.15
N PHE A 136 -2.81 4.62 4.89
CA PHE A 136 -2.18 4.48 3.58
C PHE A 136 -3.20 4.25 2.47
N TYR A 137 -4.18 3.34 2.66
CA TYR A 137 -5.23 3.07 1.68
C TYR A 137 -6.01 4.34 1.34
N LEU A 138 -6.47 5.07 2.35
CA LEU A 138 -7.23 6.31 2.14
C LEU A 138 -6.42 7.38 1.42
N LYS A 139 -5.15 7.57 1.81
CA LYS A 139 -4.27 8.56 1.16
C LYS A 139 -3.91 8.17 -0.27
N LEU A 140 -3.72 6.86 -0.54
CA LEU A 140 -3.47 6.36 -1.88
C LEU A 140 -4.69 6.60 -2.77
N LEU A 141 -5.90 6.26 -2.29
CA LEU A 141 -7.14 6.52 -3.03
C LEU A 141 -7.39 8.02 -3.23
N ALA A 142 -7.07 8.84 -2.24
CA ALA A 142 -7.13 10.30 -2.40
C ALA A 142 -6.16 10.82 -3.47
N HIS A 143 -4.97 10.22 -3.57
CA HIS A 143 -4.02 10.52 -4.65
C HIS A 143 -4.55 10.15 -6.04
N GLU A 144 -5.31 9.05 -6.12
CA GLU A 144 -6.00 8.62 -7.35
C GLU A 144 -7.31 9.40 -7.64
N GLY A 145 -7.69 10.38 -6.80
CA GLY A 145 -8.94 11.13 -6.94
C GLY A 145 -10.19 10.40 -6.44
N LEU A 146 -10.02 9.34 -5.66
CA LEU A 146 -11.08 8.43 -5.18
C LEU A 146 -11.35 8.57 -3.67
N ALA A 147 -11.06 9.74 -3.08
CA ALA A 147 -11.32 9.99 -1.67
C ALA A 147 -12.83 10.01 -1.38
N PRO A 148 -13.29 9.31 -0.32
CA PRO A 148 -14.69 9.43 0.10
C PRO A 148 -14.99 10.83 0.66
N GLN A 149 -16.20 11.34 0.39
CA GLN A 149 -16.67 12.56 1.04
C GLN A 149 -17.05 12.28 2.49
N LEU A 150 -16.48 13.06 3.44
CA LEU A 150 -16.62 12.82 4.88
C LEU A 150 -17.27 13.99 5.66
N ASP A 151 -17.53 15.14 5.02
CA ASP A 151 -17.96 16.35 5.74
C ASP A 151 -19.46 16.57 5.74
N ALA A 152 -20.16 16.07 4.74
CA ALA A 152 -21.60 16.21 4.60
C ALA A 152 -22.23 14.95 3.97
N CYS A 153 -23.49 14.71 4.29
CA CYS A 153 -24.27 13.64 3.68
C CYS A 153 -24.29 13.77 2.16
N VAL A 154 -23.76 12.76 1.45
CA VAL A 154 -23.63 12.79 -0.02
C VAL A 154 -25.00 12.80 -0.73
N ARG A 155 -26.09 12.49 -0.04
CA ARG A 155 -27.47 12.50 -0.60
C ARG A 155 -28.20 13.81 -0.41
N CYS A 156 -28.16 14.40 0.78
CA CYS A 156 -28.99 15.57 1.10
C CYS A 156 -28.20 16.80 1.56
N GLY A 157 -26.86 16.71 1.65
CA GLY A 157 -25.99 17.81 2.06
C GLY A 157 -26.00 18.12 3.56
N ASN A 158 -26.75 17.39 4.40
CA ASN A 158 -26.76 17.62 5.86
C ASN A 158 -25.39 17.33 6.48
N GLY A 159 -24.90 18.24 7.31
CA GLY A 159 -23.58 18.12 7.92
C GLY A 159 -23.53 17.27 9.21
N SER A 160 -24.67 17.00 9.88
CA SER A 160 -24.67 16.28 11.18
C SER A 160 -26.09 15.88 11.60
N PRO A 161 -26.30 14.75 12.32
CA PRO A 161 -25.28 13.70 12.54
C PRO A 161 -25.01 12.86 11.29
N LEU A 162 -23.74 12.48 11.07
CA LEU A 162 -23.30 11.56 10.04
C LEU A 162 -23.04 10.20 10.68
N VAL A 163 -23.76 9.15 10.26
CA VAL A 163 -23.85 7.89 11.03
C VAL A 163 -23.50 6.64 10.22
N ALA A 164 -23.31 6.80 8.91
CA ALA A 164 -22.97 5.69 8.03
C ALA A 164 -22.08 6.16 6.88
N ILE A 165 -21.40 5.22 6.25
CA ILE A 165 -20.67 5.41 5.01
C ILE A 165 -21.15 4.41 3.97
N ASP A 166 -21.41 4.87 2.76
CA ASP A 166 -21.74 4.05 1.61
C ASP A 166 -20.74 4.33 0.49
N VAL A 167 -19.97 3.30 0.13
CA VAL A 167 -18.90 3.45 -0.87
C VAL A 167 -19.46 3.65 -2.27
N GLY A 168 -20.59 3.01 -2.58
CA GLY A 168 -21.30 3.20 -3.85
C GLY A 168 -21.87 4.60 -4.03
N GLU A 169 -22.22 5.29 -2.92
CA GLU A 169 -22.63 6.70 -2.93
C GLU A 169 -21.42 7.65 -2.84
N GLY A 170 -20.23 7.13 -2.58
CA GLY A 170 -18.99 7.91 -2.52
C GLY A 170 -18.73 8.63 -1.21
N GLY A 171 -19.43 8.30 -0.09
CA GLY A 171 -19.14 8.96 1.18
C GLY A 171 -20.14 8.73 2.30
N VAL A 172 -20.19 9.68 3.24
CA VAL A 172 -20.98 9.59 4.48
C VAL A 172 -22.44 9.97 4.27
N LEU A 173 -23.29 9.40 5.14
CA LEU A 173 -24.74 9.59 5.14
C LEU A 173 -25.23 9.98 6.54
N CYS A 174 -26.19 10.91 6.59
CA CYS A 174 -26.91 11.25 7.81
C CYS A 174 -27.93 10.17 8.21
N ASP A 175 -28.51 10.28 9.41
CA ASP A 175 -29.47 9.31 9.93
C ASP A 175 -30.69 9.13 9.02
N ALA A 176 -31.22 10.20 8.45
CA ALA A 176 -32.38 10.16 7.53
C ALA A 176 -32.07 9.46 6.19
N CYS A 177 -30.82 9.48 5.74
CA CYS A 177 -30.38 8.85 4.49
C CYS A 177 -29.66 7.52 4.73
N ARG A 178 -29.58 7.06 5.98
CA ARG A 178 -28.76 5.96 6.46
C ARG A 178 -28.89 4.69 5.64
N ARG A 179 -27.76 4.24 5.12
CA ARG A 179 -27.53 2.94 4.51
C ARG A 179 -26.02 2.66 4.49
N GLY A 180 -25.61 1.50 4.07
CA GLY A 180 -24.20 1.11 4.04
C GLY A 180 -23.70 0.70 5.42
N ARG A 181 -22.41 0.94 5.69
CA ARG A 181 -21.74 0.58 6.93
C ARG A 181 -21.92 1.67 7.98
N PRO A 182 -22.35 1.34 9.22
CA PRO A 182 -22.33 2.30 10.33
C PRO A 182 -20.92 2.87 10.54
N VAL A 183 -20.83 4.14 10.91
CA VAL A 183 -19.60 4.83 11.29
C VAL A 183 -19.85 5.68 12.53
N SER A 184 -19.00 5.51 13.55
CA SER A 184 -19.05 6.31 14.77
C SER A 184 -18.39 7.68 14.57
N GLU A 185 -18.80 8.68 15.36
CA GLU A 185 -18.18 10.01 15.27
C GLU A 185 -16.66 9.98 15.58
N PRO A 186 -16.15 9.19 16.57
CA PRO A 186 -14.71 9.06 16.77
C PRO A 186 -13.98 8.48 15.55
N ALA A 187 -14.54 7.43 14.89
CA ALA A 187 -13.95 6.87 13.70
C ALA A 187 -13.99 7.86 12.53
N LEU A 188 -15.09 8.59 12.35
CA LEU A 188 -15.23 9.63 11.33
C LEU A 188 -14.22 10.78 11.56
N ALA A 189 -13.98 11.18 12.81
CA ALA A 189 -12.95 12.17 13.13
C ALA A 189 -11.54 11.71 12.71
N VAL A 190 -11.20 10.42 12.94
CA VAL A 190 -9.92 9.83 12.51
C VAL A 190 -9.82 9.80 10.98
N LEU A 191 -10.87 9.37 10.29
CA LEU A 191 -10.92 9.35 8.81
C LEU A 191 -10.70 10.76 8.22
N ARG A 192 -11.34 11.77 8.80
CA ARG A 192 -11.14 13.19 8.41
C ARG A 192 -9.71 13.66 8.67
N ALA A 193 -9.13 13.33 9.84
CA ALA A 193 -7.75 13.68 10.16
C ALA A 193 -6.75 13.06 9.17
N ILE A 194 -6.94 11.79 8.81
CA ILE A 194 -6.12 11.10 7.81
C ILE A 194 -6.15 11.85 6.47
N LEU A 195 -7.31 12.23 5.96
CA LEU A 195 -7.46 12.88 4.66
C LEU A 195 -7.13 14.38 4.71
N GLY A 196 -7.46 15.05 5.80
CA GLY A 196 -7.31 16.50 6.00
C GLY A 196 -5.92 16.98 6.44
N GLY A 197 -4.91 16.08 6.57
CA GLY A 197 -3.54 16.47 6.93
C GLY A 197 -3.13 16.21 8.38
N GLY A 198 -4.04 15.76 9.26
CA GLY A 198 -3.77 15.38 10.67
C GLY A 198 -3.28 13.95 10.83
N LEU A 199 -2.45 13.43 9.89
CA LEU A 199 -2.02 12.04 9.90
C LEU A 199 -1.26 11.65 11.17
N SER A 200 -0.36 12.50 11.67
CA SER A 200 0.42 12.20 12.87
C SER A 200 -0.50 11.96 14.08
N ASP A 201 -1.48 12.84 14.29
CA ASP A 201 -2.42 12.71 15.40
C ASP A 201 -3.34 11.49 15.22
N ALA A 202 -3.75 11.22 13.98
CA ALA A 202 -4.56 10.05 13.67
C ALA A 202 -3.82 8.74 14.00
N LEU A 203 -2.50 8.66 13.75
CA LEU A 203 -1.71 7.47 14.05
C LEU A 203 -1.46 7.24 15.55
N GLU A 204 -1.66 8.24 16.40
CA GLU A 204 -1.56 8.12 17.87
C GLU A 204 -2.87 7.58 18.51
N VAL A 205 -3.95 7.45 17.75
CA VAL A 205 -5.21 6.90 18.26
C VAL A 205 -5.03 5.42 18.60
N ALA A 206 -5.26 5.08 19.89
CA ALA A 206 -5.03 3.76 20.44
C ALA A 206 -6.31 2.99 20.79
N ASP A 207 -7.51 3.58 20.66
CA ASP A 207 -8.78 2.88 20.93
C ASP A 207 -8.98 1.74 19.92
N PRO A 208 -9.02 0.47 20.39
CA PRO A 208 -9.10 -0.67 19.46
C PRO A 208 -10.44 -0.73 18.71
N GLY A 209 -11.52 -0.17 19.27
CA GLY A 209 -12.83 -0.10 18.62
C GLY A 209 -12.78 0.85 17.44
N VAL A 210 -12.28 2.06 17.67
CA VAL A 210 -12.09 3.08 16.63
C VAL A 210 -11.14 2.59 15.55
N CYS A 211 -10.00 2.00 15.92
CA CYS A 211 -9.03 1.47 14.95
C CYS A 211 -9.64 0.40 14.05
N ARG A 212 -10.39 -0.56 14.61
CA ARG A 212 -11.08 -1.61 13.82
C ARG A 212 -12.12 -1.02 12.87
N GLU A 213 -12.85 0.00 13.32
CA GLU A 213 -13.87 0.65 12.50
C GLU A 213 -13.25 1.40 11.33
N VAL A 214 -12.20 2.19 11.57
CA VAL A 214 -11.42 2.90 10.54
C VAL A 214 -10.82 1.90 9.54
N ASP A 215 -10.23 0.81 10.03
CA ASP A 215 -9.66 -0.23 9.17
C ASP A 215 -10.73 -0.88 8.28
N ALA A 216 -11.88 -1.21 8.85
CA ALA A 216 -12.98 -1.81 8.10
C ALA A 216 -13.54 -0.86 7.01
N VAL A 217 -13.63 0.44 7.30
CA VAL A 217 -14.03 1.45 6.31
C VAL A 217 -12.97 1.56 5.22
N ALA A 218 -11.71 1.79 5.57
CA ALA A 218 -10.63 1.98 4.61
C ALA A 218 -10.44 0.77 3.69
N THR A 219 -10.52 -0.45 4.24
CA THR A 219 -10.46 -1.70 3.47
C THR A 219 -11.65 -1.81 2.52
N THR A 220 -12.88 -1.50 2.98
CA THR A 220 -14.07 -1.54 2.12
C THR A 220 -13.97 -0.56 0.96
N VAL A 221 -13.51 0.68 1.23
CA VAL A 221 -13.29 1.70 0.18
C VAL A 221 -12.24 1.23 -0.82
N ALA A 222 -11.12 0.69 -0.34
CA ALA A 222 -10.04 0.21 -1.19
C ALA A 222 -10.51 -0.97 -2.08
N GLU A 223 -11.14 -1.98 -1.50
CA GLU A 223 -11.63 -3.15 -2.25
C GLU A 223 -12.68 -2.79 -3.30
N TYR A 224 -13.55 -1.82 -3.01
CA TYR A 224 -14.55 -1.32 -3.94
C TYR A 224 -13.91 -0.68 -5.18
N HIS A 225 -12.99 0.28 -4.98
CA HIS A 225 -12.36 0.99 -6.09
C HIS A 225 -11.35 0.13 -6.86
N LEU A 226 -10.77 -0.88 -6.21
CA LEU A 226 -9.88 -1.84 -6.86
C LEU A 226 -10.63 -2.97 -7.59
N GLU A 227 -11.95 -3.05 -7.43
CA GLU A 227 -12.81 -4.11 -7.96
C GLU A 227 -12.31 -5.52 -7.58
N ARG A 228 -11.62 -5.64 -6.44
CA ARG A 228 -11.04 -6.91 -5.95
C ARG A 228 -10.83 -6.91 -4.45
N ARG A 229 -10.85 -8.10 -3.86
CA ARG A 229 -10.51 -8.30 -2.46
C ARG A 229 -9.00 -8.33 -2.26
N LEU A 230 -8.53 -7.65 -1.21
CA LEU A 230 -7.12 -7.65 -0.80
C LEU A 230 -6.79 -8.96 -0.07
N ARG A 231 -5.84 -9.73 -0.62
CA ARG A 231 -5.51 -11.09 -0.12
C ARG A 231 -4.75 -11.06 1.19
N SER A 232 -3.84 -10.10 1.34
CA SER A 232 -3.00 -9.92 2.52
C SER A 232 -3.81 -9.66 3.80
N ARG A 233 -5.00 -9.03 3.69
CA ARG A 233 -5.89 -8.78 4.84
C ARG A 233 -6.69 -10.02 5.28
N ARG A 234 -6.82 -11.05 4.47
CA ARG A 234 -7.52 -12.30 4.82
C ARG A 234 -6.76 -13.18 5.80
N VAL A 235 -5.44 -13.08 5.84
CA VAL A 235 -4.60 -13.90 6.72
C VAL A 235 -4.80 -13.52 8.19
N MET A 236 -5.24 -12.29 8.49
CA MET A 236 -5.46 -11.77 9.85
C MET A 236 -6.88 -11.97 10.39
N GLY A 237 -7.83 -12.40 9.58
CA GLY A 237 -9.26 -12.54 9.95
C GLY A 237 -9.65 -13.88 10.59
N HIS A 238 -8.71 -14.71 11.02
CA HIS A 238 -8.96 -16.01 11.65
C HIS A 238 -8.22 -16.13 13.00
N VAL A 239 -8.59 -15.29 13.95
CA VAL A 239 -8.46 -15.59 15.39
C VAL A 239 -9.71 -15.07 16.11
#